data_4845912097b72b2df90ce01330c9218f
#
_entry.id   4845912097b72b2df90ce01330c9218f
#
_cell.length_a   1.000
_cell.length_b   1.000
_cell.length_c   1.000
_cell.angle_alpha   90.00
_cell.angle_beta   90.00
_cell.angle_gamma   90.00
#
_symmetry.space_group_name_H-M   'P 1'
#
loop_
_entity.id
_entity.type
_entity.pdbx_description
1 polymer ?
#
loop_
_entity_poly.entity_id
_entity_poly.type
_entity_poly.pdbx_seq_one_letter_code
_entity_poly.pdbx_strand_id
1 'polypeptide(L)'
;MAKNIENIKIENARIVFRNLSGKPDKFNPQGGKRSFSVVIEDPEFANELKREGWNIKQFNPSPDSDEEPAHFISVKISYNNIPPHIYLCTSKNKTLLNEDTVGQLDYAEISNVDIVITPYQYEMSGRTGISAYVKTMYVTVVEDEFASKYEYDDLDDEEIPFA
;
A
#
# COMPACT_ATOMS: atom_id res chain seq x y z
N MET A 1 -4.20 28.68 6.50
CA MET A 1 -3.05 28.15 7.22
C MET A 1 -3.11 26.64 7.27
N ALA A 2 -2.04 25.98 6.86
CA ALA A 2 -2.01 24.53 6.85
C ALA A 2 -1.98 23.98 8.28
N LYS A 3 -2.75 22.92 8.51
CA LYS A 3 -2.72 22.29 9.81
C LYS A 3 -1.48 21.40 9.88
N ASN A 4 -0.97 21.23 11.07
CA ASN A 4 0.13 20.31 11.29
C ASN A 4 -0.47 18.92 11.48
N ILE A 5 -0.57 18.16 10.39
CA ILE A 5 -1.18 16.85 10.40
C ILE A 5 -0.10 15.79 10.52
N GLU A 6 -0.29 14.90 11.47
CA GLU A 6 0.69 13.85 11.71
C GLU A 6 0.54 12.69 10.72
N ASN A 7 1.60 11.95 10.53
CA ASN A 7 1.58 10.73 9.74
C ASN A 7 0.67 9.69 10.40
N ILE A 8 0.08 8.83 9.60
CA ILE A 8 -0.70 7.70 10.10
C ILE A 8 0.22 6.48 10.13
N LYS A 9 0.28 5.82 11.27
CA LYS A 9 1.05 4.59 11.40
C LYS A 9 0.08 3.45 11.66
N ILE A 10 0.11 2.44 10.80
CA ILE A 10 -0.77 1.28 10.94
C ILE A 10 0.07 0.02 10.89
N GLU A 11 -0.09 -0.82 11.92
CA GLU A 11 0.55 -2.12 11.98
C GLU A 11 -0.45 -3.19 11.56
N ASN A 12 0.02 -4.20 10.87
CA ASN A 12 -0.80 -5.28 10.38
C ASN A 12 -2.01 -4.78 9.59
N ALA A 13 -1.74 -3.88 8.65
CA ALA A 13 -2.77 -3.27 7.82
C ALA A 13 -3.25 -4.25 6.77
N ARG A 14 -4.52 -4.10 6.38
CA ARG A 14 -5.07 -4.87 5.27
C ARG A 14 -5.14 -3.93 4.08
N ILE A 15 -4.52 -4.31 2.98
CA ILE A 15 -4.56 -3.50 1.77
C ILE A 15 -5.40 -4.18 0.69
N VAL A 16 -6.12 -3.38 -0.07
CA VAL A 16 -7.01 -3.85 -1.13
C VAL A 16 -6.86 -2.93 -2.34
N PHE A 17 -7.44 -3.31 -3.46
CA PHE A 17 -7.42 -2.52 -4.70
C PHE A 17 -6.00 -2.14 -5.11
N ARG A 18 -5.10 -3.11 -5.07
CA ARG A 18 -3.70 -2.88 -5.35
C ARG A 18 -3.43 -2.55 -6.80
N ASN A 19 -2.73 -1.45 -7.04
CA ASN A 19 -2.20 -1.11 -8.35
C ASN A 19 -0.84 -0.43 -8.16
N LEU A 20 0.11 -1.20 -7.65
CA LEU A 20 1.45 -0.69 -7.40
C LEU A 20 2.29 -0.65 -8.66
N SER A 21 1.88 -1.43 -9.66
CA SER A 21 2.58 -1.43 -10.95
C SER A 21 2.23 -0.23 -11.83
N GLY A 22 1.14 0.47 -11.51
CA GLY A 22 0.71 1.61 -12.32
C GLY A 22 0.02 1.21 -13.60
N LYS A 23 -0.71 0.09 -13.60
CA LYS A 23 -1.41 -0.37 -14.79
C LYS A 23 -2.52 0.58 -15.19
N PRO A 24 -2.81 0.71 -16.49
CA PRO A 24 -3.98 1.45 -16.94
C PRO A 24 -5.27 0.85 -16.37
N ASP A 25 -6.20 1.70 -16.01
CA ASP A 25 -7.53 1.27 -15.60
C ASP A 25 -8.56 2.26 -16.15
N LYS A 26 -9.84 2.07 -15.82
CA LYS A 26 -10.88 2.94 -16.36
C LYS A 26 -10.80 4.38 -15.86
N PHE A 27 -10.16 4.61 -14.72
CA PHE A 27 -9.98 5.94 -14.17
C PHE A 27 -8.68 6.58 -14.62
N ASN A 28 -7.75 5.78 -15.12
CA ASN A 28 -6.45 6.25 -15.60
C ASN A 28 -6.04 5.43 -16.82
N PRO A 29 -6.67 5.69 -17.99
CA PRO A 29 -6.45 4.88 -19.17
C PRO A 29 -5.00 4.84 -19.67
N GLN A 30 -4.21 5.86 -19.32
CA GLN A 30 -2.82 5.90 -19.75
C GLN A 30 -1.88 5.16 -18.81
N GLY A 31 -2.35 4.82 -17.63
CA GLY A 31 -1.51 4.19 -16.61
C GLY A 31 -0.56 5.16 -15.94
N GLY A 32 0.36 4.62 -15.18
CA GLY A 32 1.41 5.41 -14.52
C GLY A 32 1.09 5.84 -13.10
N LYS A 33 -0.15 5.76 -12.68
CA LYS A 33 -0.52 6.10 -11.30
C LYS A 33 -0.52 4.85 -10.46
N ARG A 34 0.16 4.91 -9.32
CA ARG A 34 0.25 3.79 -8.40
C ARG A 34 -0.51 4.09 -7.13
N SER A 35 -1.34 3.17 -6.72
CA SER A 35 -2.14 3.34 -5.51
C SER A 35 -2.64 2.01 -4.97
N PHE A 36 -3.14 2.05 -3.77
CA PHE A 36 -3.87 0.95 -3.14
C PHE A 36 -4.74 1.56 -2.06
N SER A 37 -5.59 0.76 -1.45
CA SER A 37 -6.42 1.24 -0.34
C SER A 37 -6.07 0.47 0.92
N VAL A 38 -6.10 1.16 2.05
CA VAL A 38 -5.88 0.55 3.37
C VAL A 38 -7.21 0.52 4.07
N VAL A 39 -7.62 -0.66 4.54
CA VAL A 39 -8.86 -0.83 5.26
C VAL A 39 -8.67 -0.32 6.69
N ILE A 40 -9.58 0.52 7.15
CA ILE A 40 -9.59 1.04 8.52
C ILE A 40 -10.69 0.27 9.26
N GLU A 41 -10.31 -0.71 10.03
CA GLU A 41 -11.27 -1.58 10.68
C GLU A 41 -11.97 -0.96 11.89
N ASP A 42 -11.29 -0.07 12.58
CA ASP A 42 -11.85 0.59 13.76
C ASP A 42 -12.67 1.81 13.35
N PRO A 43 -13.99 1.82 13.56
CA PRO A 43 -14.82 2.96 13.19
C PRO A 43 -14.45 4.25 13.92
N GLU A 44 -13.96 4.15 15.16
CA GLU A 44 -13.56 5.33 15.91
C GLU A 44 -12.32 5.97 15.29
N PHE A 45 -11.36 5.14 14.89
CA PHE A 45 -10.17 5.62 14.22
C PHE A 45 -10.54 6.28 12.87
N ALA A 46 -11.44 5.65 12.12
CA ALA A 46 -11.90 6.23 10.86
C ALA A 46 -12.55 7.60 11.08
N ASN A 47 -13.34 7.74 12.14
CA ASN A 47 -13.96 9.03 12.44
C ASN A 47 -12.95 10.08 12.86
N GLU A 48 -11.93 9.70 13.61
CA GLU A 48 -10.86 10.62 13.99
C GLU A 48 -10.12 11.13 12.75
N LEU A 49 -9.82 10.25 11.82
CA LEU A 49 -9.14 10.64 10.59
C LEU A 49 -10.01 11.57 9.75
N LYS A 50 -11.30 11.32 9.69
CA LYS A 50 -12.22 12.22 8.98
C LYS A 50 -12.22 13.61 9.61
N ARG A 51 -12.20 13.68 10.93
CA ARG A 51 -12.18 14.98 11.63
C ARG A 51 -10.90 15.74 11.36
N GLU A 52 -9.80 15.04 11.15
CA GLU A 52 -8.53 15.67 10.82
C GLU A 52 -8.47 16.15 9.37
N GLY A 53 -9.39 15.69 8.54
CA GLY A 53 -9.46 16.08 7.14
C GLY A 53 -9.03 15.03 6.14
N TRP A 54 -8.67 13.83 6.60
CA TRP A 54 -8.31 12.75 5.70
C TRP A 54 -9.53 12.28 4.92
N ASN A 55 -9.31 11.86 3.68
CA ASN A 55 -10.38 11.42 2.80
C ASN A 55 -10.68 9.94 3.04
N ILE A 56 -11.51 9.67 4.02
CA ILE A 56 -11.90 8.31 4.37
C ILE A 56 -13.17 7.95 3.62
N LYS A 57 -13.12 6.87 2.89
CA LYS A 57 -14.24 6.38 2.08
C LYS A 57 -14.91 5.21 2.77
N GLN A 58 -16.15 4.95 2.42
CA GLN A 58 -16.89 3.85 2.97
C GLN A 58 -17.31 2.90 1.86
N PHE A 59 -17.06 1.63 2.09
CA PHE A 59 -17.52 0.58 1.18
C PHE A 59 -18.75 -0.04 1.80
N ASN A 60 -19.87 0.04 1.08
CA ASN A 60 -21.12 -0.54 1.55
C ASN A 60 -21.26 -1.95 0.97
N PRO A 61 -21.48 -2.96 1.82
CA PRO A 61 -21.68 -4.29 1.29
C PRO A 61 -23.03 -4.41 0.59
N SER A 62 -23.24 -5.53 -0.08
CA SER A 62 -24.53 -5.78 -0.75
C SER A 62 -25.66 -5.69 0.26
N PRO A 63 -26.84 -5.18 -0.14
CA PRO A 63 -28.00 -5.11 0.77
C PRO A 63 -28.40 -6.46 1.35
N ASP A 64 -28.06 -7.55 0.67
CA ASP A 64 -28.39 -8.89 1.14
C ASP A 64 -27.35 -9.46 2.08
N SER A 65 -26.26 -8.73 2.32
CA SER A 65 -25.19 -9.17 3.18
C SER A 65 -25.38 -8.69 4.61
N ASP A 66 -24.98 -9.50 5.57
CA ASP A 66 -24.99 -9.13 6.97
C ASP A 66 -23.71 -8.38 7.35
N GLU A 67 -22.81 -8.15 6.40
CA GLU A 67 -21.56 -7.47 6.68
C GLU A 67 -21.78 -5.99 6.97
N GLU A 68 -20.99 -5.46 7.88
CA GLU A 68 -21.03 -4.03 8.17
C GLU A 68 -20.23 -3.24 7.14
N PRO A 69 -20.58 -1.97 6.91
CA PRO A 69 -19.79 -1.12 6.02
C PRO A 69 -18.35 -1.03 6.49
N ALA A 70 -17.44 -1.06 5.56
CA ALA A 70 -16.02 -0.93 5.85
C ALA A 70 -15.53 0.46 5.44
N HIS A 71 -14.57 0.99 6.20
CA HIS A 71 -13.93 2.25 5.87
C HIS A 71 -12.57 1.97 5.28
N PHE A 72 -12.15 2.81 4.35
CA PHE A 72 -10.81 2.69 3.77
C PHE A 72 -10.27 4.05 3.35
N ILE A 73 -8.96 4.09 3.18
CA ILE A 73 -8.29 5.29 2.70
C ILE A 73 -7.45 4.91 1.49
N SER A 74 -7.58 5.68 0.41
CA SER A 74 -6.76 5.48 -0.77
C SER A 74 -5.39 6.10 -0.54
N VAL A 75 -4.34 5.34 -0.82
CA VAL A 75 -2.96 5.77 -0.60
C VAL A 75 -2.22 5.73 -1.92
N LYS A 76 -1.52 6.82 -2.21
CA LYS A 76 -0.78 6.96 -3.46
C LYS A 76 0.71 6.68 -3.25
N ILE A 77 1.35 6.22 -4.31
CA ILE A 77 2.79 5.99 -4.32
C ILE A 77 3.38 6.91 -5.39
N SER A 78 4.32 7.75 -5.00
CA SER A 78 4.99 8.64 -5.95
C SER A 78 6.50 8.53 -5.82
N TYR A 79 7.17 8.28 -6.93
CA TYR A 79 8.63 8.22 -6.98
C TYR A 79 9.24 9.53 -7.52
N ASN A 80 8.38 10.51 -7.80
CA ASN A 80 8.85 11.73 -8.47
C ASN A 80 9.62 12.71 -7.59
N ASN A 81 9.24 12.88 -6.35
CA ASN A 81 9.92 13.81 -5.47
C ASN A 81 10.74 13.08 -4.43
N ILE A 82 10.11 12.73 -3.32
CA ILE A 82 10.76 11.94 -2.28
C ILE A 82 10.24 10.52 -2.42
N PRO A 83 11.04 9.59 -2.92
CA PRO A 83 10.56 8.23 -3.12
C PRO A 83 10.19 7.55 -1.80
N PRO A 84 9.15 6.74 -1.78
CA PRO A 84 8.80 5.99 -0.58
C PRO A 84 9.79 4.86 -0.35
N HIS A 85 9.88 4.41 0.89
CA HIS A 85 10.66 3.23 1.22
C HIS A 85 9.71 2.05 1.36
N ILE A 86 9.62 1.23 0.33
CA ILE A 86 8.73 0.06 0.33
C ILE A 86 9.61 -1.18 0.30
N TYR A 87 9.47 -2.02 1.33
CA TYR A 87 10.28 -3.21 1.49
C TYR A 87 9.47 -4.48 1.29
N LEU A 88 10.05 -5.42 0.57
CA LEU A 88 9.53 -6.77 0.47
C LEU A 88 10.22 -7.57 1.54
N CYS A 89 9.46 -8.12 2.48
CA CYS A 89 10.00 -8.84 3.62
C CYS A 89 9.68 -10.33 3.55
N THR A 90 10.69 -11.13 3.81
CA THR A 90 10.53 -12.57 4.00
C THR A 90 11.04 -12.90 5.40
N SER A 91 11.01 -14.16 5.79
CA SER A 91 11.50 -14.53 7.12
C SER A 91 12.99 -14.22 7.32
N LYS A 92 13.75 -14.12 6.23
CA LYS A 92 15.18 -13.92 6.32
C LYS A 92 15.71 -12.63 5.70
N ASN A 93 14.95 -12.06 4.78
CA ASN A 93 15.44 -10.91 4.00
C ASN A 93 14.47 -9.75 3.96
N LYS A 94 15.03 -8.59 3.78
CA LYS A 94 14.26 -7.37 3.55
C LYS A 94 14.88 -6.68 2.34
N THR A 95 14.10 -6.48 1.30
CA THR A 95 14.56 -5.90 0.05
C THR A 95 13.84 -4.60 -0.23
N LEU A 96 14.58 -3.52 -0.46
CA LEU A 96 13.97 -2.24 -0.84
C LEU A 96 13.54 -2.34 -2.30
N LEU A 97 12.26 -2.11 -2.54
CA LEU A 97 11.70 -2.11 -3.89
C LEU A 97 11.80 -0.72 -4.50
N ASN A 98 11.97 -0.68 -5.80
CA ASN A 98 12.02 0.60 -6.53
C ASN A 98 10.84 0.70 -7.49
N GLU A 99 10.84 1.73 -8.30
CA GLU A 99 9.77 1.97 -9.26
C GLU A 99 9.56 0.80 -10.22
N ASP A 100 10.63 0.10 -10.58
CA ASP A 100 10.55 -1.02 -11.51
C ASP A 100 10.12 -2.34 -10.86
N THR A 101 10.30 -2.47 -9.56
CA THR A 101 10.08 -3.74 -8.87
C THR A 101 8.85 -3.75 -7.96
N VAL A 102 8.33 -2.58 -7.60
CA VAL A 102 7.21 -2.47 -6.65
C VAL A 102 5.94 -3.14 -7.18
N GLY A 103 5.79 -3.22 -8.49
CA GLY A 103 4.60 -3.82 -9.10
C GLY A 103 4.39 -5.29 -8.77
N GLN A 104 5.45 -5.99 -8.37
CA GLN A 104 5.30 -7.40 -8.00
C GLN A 104 4.36 -7.59 -6.82
N LEU A 105 4.17 -6.54 -6.02
CA LEU A 105 3.27 -6.62 -4.87
C LEU A 105 1.79 -6.71 -5.26
N ASP A 106 1.45 -6.40 -6.50
CA ASP A 106 0.07 -6.52 -6.97
C ASP A 106 -0.41 -7.97 -6.96
N TYR A 107 0.51 -8.90 -7.14
CA TYR A 107 0.18 -10.32 -7.24
C TYR A 107 0.70 -11.15 -6.08
N ALA A 108 1.38 -10.53 -5.15
CA ALA A 108 1.95 -11.25 -4.03
C ALA A 108 0.88 -11.65 -3.01
N GLU A 109 1.08 -12.79 -2.39
CA GLU A 109 0.24 -13.21 -1.29
C GLU A 109 0.86 -12.61 -0.04
N ILE A 110 0.15 -11.66 0.57
CA ILE A 110 0.68 -10.86 1.65
C ILE A 110 0.19 -11.37 2.99
N SER A 111 1.10 -11.54 3.94
CA SER A 111 0.76 -11.97 5.29
C SER A 111 0.68 -10.81 6.29
N ASN A 112 1.42 -9.73 6.06
CA ASN A 112 1.43 -8.59 6.96
C ASN A 112 1.88 -7.34 6.23
N VAL A 113 1.29 -6.19 6.58
CA VAL A 113 1.73 -4.89 6.08
C VAL A 113 1.82 -3.92 7.25
N ASP A 114 2.99 -3.34 7.43
CA ASP A 114 3.18 -2.24 8.37
C ASP A 114 3.47 -1.00 7.53
N ILE A 115 2.71 0.05 7.73
CA ILE A 115 2.77 1.22 6.86
C ILE A 115 2.76 2.53 7.62
N VAL A 116 3.54 3.49 7.14
CA VAL A 116 3.47 4.88 7.57
C VAL A 116 2.99 5.69 6.38
N ILE A 117 1.88 6.39 6.56
CA ILE A 117 1.24 7.21 5.54
C ILE A 117 1.49 8.68 5.88
N THR A 118 1.96 9.44 4.92
CA THR A 118 2.23 10.86 5.13
C THR A 118 1.17 11.71 4.43
N PRO A 119 0.74 12.84 5.05
CA PRO A 119 -0.26 13.69 4.45
C PRO A 119 0.34 14.66 3.46
N TYR A 120 -0.41 14.95 2.41
CA TYR A 120 -0.12 16.05 1.50
C TYR A 120 -1.37 16.92 1.45
N GLN A 121 -1.28 18.13 2.00
CA GLN A 121 -2.41 19.03 2.01
C GLN A 121 -2.48 19.79 0.70
N TYR A 122 -3.67 19.84 0.12
CA TYR A 122 -3.85 20.53 -1.15
C TYR A 122 -5.06 21.45 -1.10
N GLU A 123 -5.05 22.42 -2.02
CA GLU A 123 -6.17 23.32 -2.18
C GLU A 123 -6.51 23.34 -3.67
N MET A 124 -7.77 23.08 -3.99
CA MET A 124 -8.22 23.05 -5.37
C MET A 124 -9.60 23.67 -5.44
N SER A 125 -9.76 24.69 -6.25
CA SER A 125 -11.05 25.37 -6.44
C SER A 125 -11.69 25.82 -5.12
N GLY A 126 -10.87 26.33 -4.21
CA GLY A 126 -11.37 26.81 -2.91
C GLY A 126 -11.61 25.71 -1.89
N ARG A 127 -11.36 24.46 -2.24
CA ARG A 127 -11.51 23.34 -1.32
C ARG A 127 -10.14 22.84 -0.89
N THR A 128 -10.03 22.52 0.38
CA THR A 128 -8.81 21.92 0.90
C THR A 128 -9.04 20.45 1.17
N GLY A 129 -8.00 19.67 1.07
CA GLY A 129 -8.07 18.24 1.36
C GLY A 129 -6.70 17.70 1.68
N ILE A 130 -6.67 16.40 2.01
CA ILE A 130 -5.44 15.70 2.33
C ILE A 130 -5.36 14.48 1.44
N SER A 131 -4.28 14.40 0.67
CA SER A 131 -3.94 13.18 -0.06
C SER A 131 -3.01 12.34 0.80
N ALA A 132 -3.19 11.04 0.76
CA ALA A 132 -2.38 10.11 1.51
C ALA A 132 -1.32 9.51 0.61
N TYR A 133 -0.05 9.54 1.05
CA TYR A 133 1.07 8.96 0.32
C TYR A 133 1.83 7.99 1.21
N VAL A 134 2.40 6.96 0.60
CA VAL A 134 3.26 6.04 1.33
C VAL A 134 4.56 6.75 1.68
N LYS A 135 4.93 6.74 2.94
CA LYS A 135 6.25 7.16 3.38
C LYS A 135 7.16 5.94 3.51
N THR A 136 6.71 4.95 4.25
CA THR A 136 7.44 3.70 4.46
C THR A 136 6.44 2.56 4.56
N MET A 137 6.75 1.43 3.96
CA MET A 137 5.88 0.28 4.04
C MET A 137 6.71 -0.99 4.05
N TYR A 138 6.39 -1.88 4.97
CA TYR A 138 7.02 -3.19 5.06
C TYR A 138 5.98 -4.23 4.73
N VAL A 139 6.16 -4.92 3.61
CA VAL A 139 5.20 -5.92 3.14
C VAL A 139 5.81 -7.29 3.31
N THR A 140 5.25 -8.08 4.22
CA THR A 140 5.69 -9.44 4.44
C THR A 140 4.85 -10.37 3.60
N VAL A 141 5.50 -11.18 2.77
CA VAL A 141 4.81 -12.10 1.87
C VAL A 141 4.81 -13.50 2.43
N VAL A 142 3.80 -14.27 2.03
CA VAL A 142 3.72 -15.67 2.42
C VAL A 142 4.77 -16.44 1.65
N GLU A 143 5.57 -17.22 2.38
CA GLU A 143 6.60 -18.02 1.76
C GLU A 143 6.08 -19.41 1.45
N ASP A 144 6.56 -19.96 0.34
CA ASP A 144 6.32 -21.34 -0.02
C ASP A 144 6.96 -22.24 1.05
N GLU A 145 6.34 -23.37 1.31
CA GLU A 145 6.87 -24.35 2.26
C GLU A 145 8.29 -24.77 1.95
N PHE A 146 8.69 -24.72 0.70
CA PHE A 146 10.01 -25.09 0.27
C PHE A 146 10.97 -23.92 0.10
N ALA A 147 10.54 -22.71 0.46
CA ALA A 147 11.35 -21.53 0.24
C ALA A 147 12.73 -21.62 0.89
N SER A 148 12.79 -22.14 2.13
CA SER A 148 14.07 -22.27 2.82
C SER A 148 15.00 -23.28 2.16
N LYS A 149 14.44 -24.25 1.47
CA LYS A 149 15.24 -25.27 0.77
C LYS A 149 15.88 -24.69 -0.48
N TYR A 150 15.22 -23.76 -1.14
CA TYR A 150 15.70 -23.19 -2.40
C TYR A 150 16.16 -21.75 -2.31
N GLU A 151 16.20 -21.18 -1.12
CA GLU A 151 16.52 -19.75 -0.95
C GLU A 151 17.88 -19.33 -1.46
N TYR A 152 18.82 -20.27 -1.50
CA TYR A 152 20.15 -19.96 -2.00
C TYR A 152 20.22 -19.96 -3.52
N ASP A 153 19.14 -20.43 -4.16
CA ASP A 153 19.13 -20.53 -5.60
C ASP A 153 19.20 -19.18 -6.30
N ASP A 154 18.75 -18.13 -5.65
CA ASP A 154 18.84 -16.80 -6.23
C ASP A 154 20.28 -16.39 -6.46
N LEU A 155 21.19 -16.92 -5.65
CA LEU A 155 22.60 -16.64 -5.79
C LEU A 155 23.29 -17.63 -6.71
N ASP A 156 22.76 -18.85 -6.79
CA ASP A 156 23.39 -19.92 -7.53
C ASP A 156 22.84 -20.11 -8.93
N ASP A 157 21.69 -19.55 -9.24
CA ASP A 157 21.10 -19.71 -10.54
C ASP A 157 22.00 -19.36 -11.69
N GLU A 158 22.85 -18.39 -11.51
CA GLU A 158 23.76 -17.98 -12.54
C GLU A 158 24.92 -18.91 -12.67
N GLU A 159 25.17 -19.68 -11.64
CA GLU A 159 26.31 -20.55 -11.61
C GLU A 159 25.99 -21.98 -11.96
N ILE A 160 24.71 -22.31 -12.03
CA ILE A 160 24.37 -23.67 -12.27
C ILE A 160 24.69 -24.05 -13.66
N PRO A 161 25.60 -24.95 -13.78
CA PRO A 161 25.85 -25.43 -15.07
C PRO A 161 24.72 -26.34 -15.37
N PHE A 162 24.18 -26.31 -16.43
CA PHE A 162 23.32 -27.24 -16.69
C PHE A 162 23.94 -28.34 -16.95
N ALA A 163 23.64 -28.99 -16.15
CA ALA A 163 24.17 -30.26 -16.50
C ALA A 163 23.23 -30.96 -17.35
#